data_f1015abccf2b0aa03d8ec4b64589a14a
#
_entry.id   f1015abccf2b0aa03d8ec4b64589a14a
#
_cell.length_a   1.000
_cell.length_b   1.000
_cell.length_c   1.000
_cell.angle_alpha   90.00
_cell.angle_beta   90.00
_cell.angle_gamma   90.00
#
_symmetry.space_group_name_H-M   'P 1'
#
loop_
_entity.id
_entity.type
_entity.pdbx_description
1 polymer ?
#
loop_
_entity_poly.entity_id
_entity_poly.type
_entity_poly.pdbx_seq_one_letter_code
_entity_poly.pdbx_strand_id
1 'polypeptide(L)'
;MYKKIKFYLTTLPIYTISIFYFFCIISAYFYPGSEKEIINFKSENYSFTHNFFSELGCLKTNTDETNPSILKKDNTRSMILFNSGLILIGITLIMFYYTFERLFVFLKDGTSLNYSKFTKPLGILSGIF
;
A
#
# COMPACT_ATOMS: atom_id res chain seq x y z
N MET A 1 10.39 22.60 -16.41
CA MET A 1 10.35 21.14 -16.59
C MET A 1 11.00 20.39 -15.45
N TYR A 2 12.26 20.68 -15.07
CA TYR A 2 12.99 20.01 -13.97
C TYR A 2 12.23 19.98 -12.62
N LYS A 3 11.66 21.10 -12.17
CA LYS A 3 10.87 21.15 -10.91
C LYS A 3 9.71 20.16 -10.88
N LYS A 4 8.99 19.97 -12.01
CA LYS A 4 7.92 18.96 -12.10
C LYS A 4 8.45 17.54 -12.03
N ILE A 5 9.56 17.24 -12.74
CA ILE A 5 10.21 15.92 -12.69
C ILE A 5 10.63 15.60 -11.26
N LYS A 6 11.33 16.53 -10.58
CA LYS A 6 11.74 16.36 -9.18
C LYS A 6 10.54 16.12 -8.25
N PHE A 7 9.43 16.85 -8.47
CA PHE A 7 8.23 16.67 -7.66
C PHE A 7 7.70 15.22 -7.74
N TYR A 8 7.49 14.69 -8.96
CA TYR A 8 6.94 13.33 -9.14
C TYR A 8 7.90 12.22 -8.74
N LEU A 9 9.22 12.41 -8.84
CA LEU A 9 10.21 11.38 -8.53
C LEU A 9 10.66 11.40 -7.06
N THR A 10 10.49 12.50 -6.35
CA THR A 10 11.01 12.61 -4.98
C THR A 10 9.93 13.08 -4.00
N THR A 11 9.32 14.22 -4.25
CA THR A 11 8.43 14.86 -3.28
C THR A 11 7.12 14.10 -3.12
N LEU A 12 6.47 13.74 -4.22
CA LEU A 12 5.20 13.02 -4.22
C LEU A 12 5.31 11.64 -3.53
N PRO A 13 6.29 10.77 -3.84
CA PRO A 13 6.45 9.50 -3.14
C PRO A 13 6.63 9.64 -1.63
N ILE A 14 7.41 10.63 -1.17
CA ILE A 14 7.61 10.87 0.27
C ILE A 14 6.28 11.21 0.96
N TYR A 15 5.51 12.14 0.39
CA TYR A 15 4.20 12.49 0.95
C TYR A 15 3.23 11.32 0.92
N THR A 16 3.18 10.56 -0.18
CA THR A 16 2.30 9.40 -0.31
C THR A 16 2.61 8.33 0.72
N ILE A 17 3.89 8.00 0.94
CA ILE A 17 4.30 7.02 1.96
C ILE A 17 3.92 7.53 3.36
N SER A 18 4.12 8.81 3.65
CA SER A 18 3.73 9.39 4.94
C SER A 18 2.22 9.33 5.18
N ILE A 19 1.41 9.63 4.16
CA ILE A 19 -0.05 9.53 4.22
C ILE A 19 -0.48 8.07 4.39
N PHE A 20 0.17 7.12 3.70
CA PHE A 20 -0.11 5.70 3.83
C PHE A 20 0.13 5.20 5.26
N TYR A 21 1.26 5.56 5.89
CA TYR A 21 1.51 5.21 7.29
C TYR A 21 0.44 5.79 8.22
N PHE A 22 0.01 7.02 7.99
CA PHE A 22 -1.08 7.64 8.75
C PHE A 22 -2.38 6.85 8.60
N PHE A 23 -2.72 6.43 7.38
CA PHE A 23 -3.89 5.58 7.13
C PHE A 23 -3.78 4.22 7.80
N CYS A 24 -2.58 3.62 7.83
CA CYS A 24 -2.36 2.36 8.54
C CYS A 24 -2.60 2.48 10.05
N ILE A 25 -2.14 3.58 10.67
CA ILE A 25 -2.34 3.83 12.10
C ILE A 25 -3.84 3.98 12.41
N ILE A 26 -4.56 4.79 11.61
CA ILE A 26 -6.01 4.97 11.80
C ILE A 26 -6.76 3.67 11.52
N SER A 27 -6.36 2.92 10.49
CA SER A 27 -6.94 1.62 10.14
C SER A 27 -6.79 0.63 11.31
N ALA A 28 -5.60 0.55 11.91
CA ALA A 28 -5.35 -0.28 13.08
C ALA A 28 -6.20 0.13 14.30
N TYR A 29 -6.46 1.43 14.46
CA TYR A 29 -7.35 1.93 15.53
C TYR A 29 -8.80 1.48 15.35
N PHE A 30 -9.30 1.43 14.10
CA PHE A 30 -10.67 0.98 13.80
C PHE A 30 -10.80 -0.54 13.65
N TYR A 31 -9.71 -1.28 13.75
CA TYR A 31 -9.73 -2.74 13.62
C TYR A 31 -10.47 -3.37 14.83
N PRO A 32 -11.50 -4.22 14.60
CA PRO A 32 -12.37 -4.71 15.66
C PRO A 32 -11.81 -5.87 16.49
N GLY A 33 -10.51 -6.14 16.35
CA GLY A 33 -9.83 -7.24 17.02
C GLY A 33 -9.91 -8.56 16.28
N SER A 34 -9.13 -9.53 16.75
CA SER A 34 -9.01 -10.86 16.14
C SER A 34 -8.85 -11.95 17.19
N GLU A 35 -9.11 -13.18 16.77
CA GLU A 35 -8.93 -14.40 17.55
C GLU A 35 -8.22 -15.42 16.67
N LYS A 36 -7.11 -16.00 17.16
CA LYS A 36 -6.25 -16.95 16.44
C LYS A 36 -6.14 -18.24 17.27
N GLU A 37 -6.80 -19.31 16.82
CA GLU A 37 -6.87 -20.57 17.55
C GLU A 37 -5.49 -21.22 17.72
N ILE A 38 -4.70 -21.27 16.64
CA ILE A 38 -3.39 -21.97 16.62
C ILE A 38 -2.43 -21.45 17.70
N ILE A 39 -2.47 -20.14 17.98
CA ILE A 39 -1.57 -19.50 18.96
C ILE A 39 -2.29 -19.11 20.25
N ASN A 40 -3.55 -19.53 20.41
CA ASN A 40 -4.42 -19.19 21.54
C ASN A 40 -4.43 -17.69 21.86
N PHE A 41 -4.54 -16.87 20.80
CA PHE A 41 -4.50 -15.42 20.89
C PHE A 41 -5.88 -14.82 20.67
N LYS A 42 -6.27 -13.86 21.51
CA LYS A 42 -7.48 -13.08 21.40
C LYS A 42 -7.22 -11.62 21.76
N SER A 43 -7.64 -10.71 20.91
CA SER A 43 -7.54 -9.26 21.15
C SER A 43 -8.79 -8.53 20.68
N GLU A 44 -9.14 -7.46 21.38
CA GLU A 44 -10.22 -6.54 20.98
C GLU A 44 -9.73 -5.44 20.02
N ASN A 45 -8.42 -5.32 19.83
CA ASN A 45 -7.77 -4.33 18.97
C ASN A 45 -6.76 -4.99 18.05
N TYR A 46 -6.23 -4.23 17.09
CA TYR A 46 -5.16 -4.67 16.22
C TYR A 46 -3.86 -4.90 17.03
N SER A 47 -3.24 -6.07 16.86
CA SER A 47 -1.96 -6.42 17.46
C SER A 47 -0.88 -6.49 16.41
N PHE A 48 0.11 -5.59 16.46
CA PHE A 48 1.24 -5.59 15.53
C PHE A 48 2.14 -6.83 15.60
N THR A 49 2.00 -7.63 16.66
CA THR A 49 2.79 -8.85 16.88
C THR A 49 2.07 -10.13 16.44
N HIS A 50 0.74 -10.12 16.36
CA HIS A 50 -0.08 -11.30 16.12
C HIS A 50 -1.00 -11.19 14.90
N ASN A 51 -1.27 -9.96 14.41
CA ASN A 51 -2.06 -9.75 13.21
C ASN A 51 -1.16 -9.48 12.00
N PHE A 52 -1.52 -10.03 10.86
CA PHE A 52 -0.88 -9.67 9.60
C PHE A 52 -1.34 -8.29 9.15
N PHE A 53 -0.44 -7.52 8.57
CA PHE A 53 -0.73 -6.17 8.09
C PHE A 53 -1.83 -6.15 7.01
N SER A 54 -1.90 -7.20 6.20
CA SER A 54 -2.94 -7.40 5.19
C SER A 54 -4.35 -7.58 5.77
N GLU A 55 -4.49 -7.99 7.03
CA GLU A 55 -5.80 -8.13 7.68
C GLU A 55 -6.53 -6.80 7.83
N LEU A 56 -5.79 -5.69 7.89
CA LEU A 56 -6.39 -4.34 7.88
C LEU A 56 -7.21 -4.09 6.62
N GLY A 57 -6.81 -4.69 5.49
CA GLY A 57 -7.48 -4.58 4.19
C GLY A 57 -8.61 -5.58 3.94
N CYS A 58 -8.87 -6.51 4.87
CA CYS A 58 -9.93 -7.50 4.73
C CYS A 58 -11.30 -6.92 5.16
N LEU A 59 -12.37 -7.38 4.51
CA LEU A 59 -13.75 -6.96 4.84
C LEU A 59 -14.20 -7.46 6.22
N LYS A 60 -13.72 -8.65 6.61
CA LYS A 60 -14.01 -9.27 7.91
C LYS A 60 -12.72 -9.73 8.57
N THR A 61 -12.71 -9.76 9.90
CA THR A 61 -11.60 -10.35 10.66
C THR A 61 -11.70 -11.89 10.66
N ASN A 62 -10.60 -12.55 11.04
CA ASN A 62 -10.53 -14.01 11.22
C ASN A 62 -10.96 -14.79 9.96
N THR A 63 -10.65 -14.29 8.78
CA THR A 63 -11.03 -14.93 7.50
C THR A 63 -10.24 -16.20 7.22
N ASP A 64 -9.08 -16.33 7.81
CA ASP A 64 -8.16 -17.46 7.77
C ASP A 64 -8.48 -18.55 8.78
N GLU A 65 -9.33 -18.26 9.78
CA GLU A 65 -9.73 -19.23 10.80
C GLU A 65 -10.84 -20.18 10.30
N THR A 66 -10.64 -21.45 10.46
CA THR A 66 -11.59 -22.51 10.02
C THR A 66 -12.58 -22.90 11.11
N ASN A 67 -12.28 -22.61 12.38
CA ASN A 67 -13.15 -22.94 13.50
C ASN A 67 -14.45 -22.07 13.45
N PRO A 68 -15.65 -22.69 13.32
CA PRO A 68 -16.89 -21.98 13.20
C PRO A 68 -17.30 -21.21 14.50
N SER A 69 -16.68 -21.52 15.64
CA SER A 69 -16.92 -20.81 16.90
C SER A 69 -16.23 -19.45 16.94
N ILE A 70 -15.24 -19.20 16.08
CA ILE A 70 -14.54 -17.91 16.01
C ILE A 70 -15.36 -16.91 15.20
N LEU A 71 -15.77 -15.84 15.87
CA LEU A 71 -16.64 -14.84 15.27
C LEU A 71 -15.89 -13.96 14.26
N LYS A 72 -16.41 -13.88 13.03
CA LYS A 72 -15.92 -12.98 12.00
C LYS A 72 -16.60 -11.61 12.15
N LYS A 73 -15.85 -10.63 12.67
CA LYS A 73 -16.35 -9.27 12.87
C LYS A 73 -16.22 -8.43 11.60
N ASP A 74 -17.14 -7.47 11.43
CA ASP A 74 -17.06 -6.49 10.32
C ASP A 74 -15.86 -5.55 10.49
N ASN A 75 -15.06 -5.43 9.44
CA ASN A 75 -13.84 -4.63 9.41
C ASN A 75 -13.88 -3.54 8.31
N THR A 76 -15.06 -3.18 7.84
CA THR A 76 -15.25 -2.26 6.71
C THR A 76 -14.51 -0.94 6.88
N ARG A 77 -14.51 -0.36 8.08
CA ARG A 77 -13.84 0.94 8.34
C ARG A 77 -12.33 0.87 8.17
N SER A 78 -11.70 -0.14 8.78
CA SER A 78 -10.27 -0.39 8.65
C SER A 78 -9.92 -0.69 7.17
N MET A 79 -10.68 -1.57 6.53
CA MET A 79 -10.51 -1.97 5.13
C MET A 79 -10.51 -0.75 4.18
N ILE A 80 -11.48 0.15 4.30
CA ILE A 80 -11.58 1.32 3.42
C ILE A 80 -10.34 2.21 3.58
N LEU A 81 -9.92 2.49 4.81
CA LEU A 81 -8.75 3.34 5.08
C LEU A 81 -7.47 2.71 4.53
N PHE A 82 -7.21 1.45 4.86
CA PHE A 82 -6.02 0.75 4.43
C PHE A 82 -5.92 0.64 2.91
N ASN A 83 -7.00 0.19 2.25
CA ASN A 83 -7.03 0.01 0.80
C ASN A 83 -6.99 1.35 0.06
N SER A 84 -7.57 2.43 0.61
CA SER A 84 -7.42 3.78 0.05
C SER A 84 -5.95 4.23 0.05
N GLY A 85 -5.21 3.91 1.10
CA GLY A 85 -3.78 4.17 1.17
C GLY A 85 -2.99 3.37 0.11
N LEU A 86 -3.31 2.10 -0.09
CA LEU A 86 -2.69 1.27 -1.14
C LEU A 86 -2.98 1.80 -2.54
N ILE A 87 -4.22 2.22 -2.82
CA ILE A 87 -4.60 2.84 -4.10
C ILE A 87 -3.77 4.11 -4.34
N LEU A 88 -3.58 4.94 -3.31
CA LEU A 88 -2.78 6.15 -3.41
C LEU A 88 -1.31 5.85 -3.75
N ILE A 89 -0.72 4.80 -3.13
CA ILE A 89 0.61 4.31 -3.48
C ILE A 89 0.65 3.84 -4.93
N GLY A 90 -0.31 3.03 -5.37
CA GLY A 90 -0.40 2.54 -6.75
C GLY A 90 -0.41 3.67 -7.77
N ILE A 91 -1.26 4.69 -7.56
CA ILE A 91 -1.30 5.90 -8.41
C ILE A 91 0.07 6.61 -8.42
N THR A 92 0.71 6.74 -7.27
CA THR A 92 2.02 7.39 -7.16
C THR A 92 3.10 6.62 -7.91
N LEU A 93 3.10 5.28 -7.85
CA LEU A 93 4.02 4.44 -8.63
C LEU A 93 3.82 4.62 -10.13
N ILE A 94 2.59 4.66 -10.61
CA ILE A 94 2.28 4.92 -12.02
C ILE A 94 2.86 6.28 -12.45
N MET A 95 2.63 7.33 -11.66
CA MET A 95 3.14 8.68 -11.94
C MET A 95 4.68 8.74 -11.88
N PHE A 96 5.29 8.03 -10.93
CA PHE A 96 6.73 7.91 -10.80
C PHE A 96 7.35 7.30 -12.05
N TYR A 97 6.91 6.10 -12.46
CA TYR A 97 7.50 5.41 -13.61
C TYR A 97 7.19 6.11 -14.94
N TYR A 98 6.03 6.76 -15.06
CA TYR A 98 5.73 7.60 -16.22
C TYR A 98 6.68 8.80 -16.32
N THR A 99 7.07 9.39 -15.20
CA THR A 99 7.96 10.55 -15.14
C THR A 99 9.43 10.15 -15.23
N PHE A 100 9.77 8.95 -14.79
CA PHE A 100 11.15 8.43 -14.77
C PHE A 100 11.82 8.43 -16.15
N GLU A 101 11.11 7.98 -17.17
CA GLU A 101 11.59 8.06 -18.56
C GLU A 101 11.90 9.51 -18.99
N ARG A 102 11.06 10.46 -18.59
CA ARG A 102 11.24 11.87 -18.94
C ARG A 102 12.51 12.49 -18.34
N LEU A 103 12.98 11.96 -17.21
CA LEU A 103 14.26 12.38 -16.63
C LEU A 103 15.41 12.09 -17.57
N PHE A 104 15.48 10.89 -18.16
CA PHE A 104 16.58 10.51 -19.06
C PHE A 104 16.50 11.23 -20.42
N VAL A 105 15.30 11.51 -20.91
CA VAL A 105 15.12 12.40 -22.06
C VAL A 105 15.67 13.80 -21.75
N PHE A 106 15.42 14.30 -20.56
CA PHE A 106 15.92 15.61 -20.14
C PHE A 106 17.44 15.63 -19.97
N LEU A 107 18.02 14.56 -19.43
CA LEU A 107 19.48 14.44 -19.23
C LEU A 107 20.22 14.08 -20.52
N LYS A 108 19.52 13.78 -21.62
CA LYS A 108 20.07 13.34 -22.91
C LYS A 108 20.93 12.06 -22.79
N ASP A 109 20.62 11.21 -21.82
CA ASP A 109 21.29 9.94 -21.60
C ASP A 109 20.59 8.82 -22.40
N GLY A 110 21.12 8.53 -23.60
CA GLY A 110 20.54 7.55 -24.53
C GLY A 110 20.57 6.11 -23.99
N THR A 111 21.58 5.73 -23.21
CA THR A 111 21.70 4.37 -22.66
C THR A 111 20.64 4.15 -21.57
N SER A 112 20.59 5.03 -20.60
CA SER A 112 19.60 4.96 -19.51
C SER A 112 18.17 5.13 -20.01
N LEU A 113 17.97 5.90 -21.11
CA LEU A 113 16.67 6.05 -21.75
C LEU A 113 16.15 4.71 -22.30
N ASN A 114 16.99 3.88 -22.90
CA ASN A 114 16.57 2.58 -23.42
C ASN A 114 16.13 1.64 -22.28
N TYR A 115 16.87 1.61 -21.17
CA TYR A 115 16.48 0.86 -19.98
C TYR A 115 15.18 1.38 -19.37
N SER A 116 15.00 2.70 -19.31
CA SER A 116 13.78 3.29 -18.74
C SER A 116 12.53 3.00 -19.57
N LYS A 117 12.66 2.93 -20.91
CA LYS A 117 11.56 2.50 -21.79
C LYS A 117 11.10 1.07 -21.52
N PHE A 118 12.03 0.19 -21.18
CA PHE A 118 11.72 -1.20 -20.83
C PHE A 118 11.10 -1.32 -19.43
N THR A 119 11.64 -0.61 -18.45
CA THR A 119 11.16 -0.67 -17.05
C THR A 119 9.84 0.07 -16.82
N LYS A 120 9.51 1.07 -17.63
CA LYS A 120 8.28 1.86 -17.51
C LYS A 120 7.00 1.01 -17.52
N PRO A 121 6.74 0.12 -18.49
CA PRO A 121 5.51 -0.68 -18.47
C PRO A 121 5.42 -1.61 -17.26
N LEU A 122 6.56 -2.20 -16.84
CA LEU A 122 6.60 -3.06 -15.65
C LEU A 122 6.28 -2.27 -14.37
N GLY A 123 6.86 -1.07 -14.24
CA GLY A 123 6.60 -0.20 -13.09
C GLY A 123 5.17 0.35 -13.05
N ILE A 124 4.56 0.64 -14.20
CA ILE A 124 3.15 1.03 -14.27
C ILE A 124 2.26 -0.14 -13.85
N LEU A 125 2.55 -1.36 -14.34
CA LEU A 125 1.82 -2.56 -13.93
C LEU A 125 1.90 -2.80 -12.41
N SER A 126 3.07 -2.60 -11.80
CA SER A 126 3.24 -2.75 -10.34
C SER A 126 2.41 -1.76 -9.50
N GLY A 127 1.98 -0.65 -10.08
CA GLY A 127 1.09 0.31 -9.43
C GLY A 127 -0.40 -0.04 -9.55
N ILE A 128 -0.75 -1.03 -10.40
CA ILE A 128 -2.13 -1.50 -10.59
C ILE A 128 -2.43 -2.71 -9.70
N PHE A 129 -1.43 -3.55 -9.48
CA PHE A 129 -1.50 -4.76 -8.64
C PHE A 129 -0.95 -4.52 -7.24
#